data_4711609b2a291ae2612a51bbdb4c1252
#
_entry.id   4711609b2a291ae2612a51bbdb4c1252
#
_cell.length_a   1.000
_cell.length_b   1.000
_cell.length_c   1.000
_cell.angle_alpha   90.00
_cell.angle_beta   90.00
_cell.angle_gamma   90.00
#
_symmetry.space_group_name_H-M   'P 1'
#
loop_
_entity.id
_entity.type
_entity.pdbx_description
1 polymer ?
#
loop_
_entity_poly.entity_id
_entity_poly.type
_entity_poly.pdbx_seq_one_letter_code
_entity_poly.pdbx_strand_id
1 'polypeptide(L)'
;MNAIKNITIGHTKRLCRPVGLTVLANLINIVPFCLSIEAVRIVFNTFDGSGRPLDTVRLWYIFGVMACYMIVMALAERASYRSNFRGAYEMSASGRLSLAEHLRKLSLGFLSQRDPGDLSSMLITDFSMAETGISHHLPQLMGAVVMPVLAFASLIWIDWRMAVAMFAALPLALFILWVSTSVQKKLSGSQVQAKINAGSRFEEYLQGIRVVKAYNLLGAHFDRLRDAFAELRRACIRQEAQLGPFVLLSIALVRAGLTLMVLCGTYLLLSGDLSLPIFILFLVVGSRVFDPLTSALTNFAEFRYFSIAGGRILTLMDEPEMRGELQSPVTGDICFEHVSFAYRDKEVLHDVSITLSKNSLTALVGPSGSGKSTVMKLCARFYDPQKGRVFFGDLPMDKINPESLMSHISMVFQDVYLFQDTVRNNIRFGKAGATDDEIIVAAQKACCHGFIMQLPQGYDTMIGEGGCTLSGGEKQRISIARAVLKDAQVILLDEATASLDPENEVEMQKAIDTLIKGRTVITIAHKLKTIMNANRIIVLDDGQVKEQGTHDELIRVDGLYARLWKIQESTSGWNL
;
A
#
# COMPACT_ATOMS: atom_id res chain seq x y z
N MET A 1 23.17 2.70 2.47
CA MET A 1 22.32 3.46 3.41
C MET A 1 20.86 3.54 2.96
N ASN A 2 20.57 3.83 1.68
CA ASN A 2 19.19 3.91 1.17
C ASN A 2 18.40 2.58 1.25
N ALA A 3 19.05 1.42 0.99
CA ALA A 3 18.37 0.12 1.03
C ALA A 3 17.85 -0.25 2.44
N ILE A 4 18.64 -0.01 3.48
CA ILE A 4 18.21 -0.25 4.87
C ILE A 4 17.11 0.72 5.27
N LYS A 5 17.21 2.01 4.89
CA LYS A 5 16.16 3.01 5.10
C LYS A 5 14.85 2.57 4.45
N ASN A 6 14.90 2.06 3.22
CA ASN A 6 13.73 1.58 2.51
C ASN A 6 13.09 0.38 3.22
N ILE A 7 13.86 -0.67 3.53
CA ILE A 7 13.35 -1.88 4.19
C ILE A 7 12.71 -1.54 5.54
N THR A 8 13.27 -0.56 6.27
CA THR A 8 12.77 -0.13 7.59
C THR A 8 11.68 0.93 7.51
N ILE A 9 11.23 1.25 6.31
CA ILE A 9 10.21 2.29 6.07
C ILE A 9 10.58 3.58 6.84
N GLY A 10 11.87 3.98 6.77
CA GLY A 10 12.40 5.17 7.44
C GLY A 10 12.77 5.00 8.91
N HIS A 11 12.36 3.94 9.60
CA HIS A 11 12.54 3.76 11.04
C HIS A 11 13.86 3.04 11.43
N THR A 12 14.99 3.46 10.88
CA THR A 12 16.30 2.80 11.10
C THR A 12 16.72 2.69 12.57
N LYS A 13 16.34 3.63 13.43
CA LYS A 13 16.68 3.60 14.88
C LYS A 13 16.06 2.40 15.61
N ARG A 14 14.92 1.89 15.18
CA ARG A 14 14.25 0.73 15.77
C ARG A 14 15.02 -0.58 15.56
N LEU A 15 15.99 -0.60 14.62
CA LEU A 15 16.85 -1.75 14.37
C LEU A 15 17.98 -1.92 15.39
N CYS A 16 18.36 -0.90 16.14
CA CYS A 16 19.55 -0.95 17.03
C CYS A 16 19.48 -2.14 18.00
N ARG A 17 18.32 -2.37 18.63
CA ARG A 17 18.14 -3.48 19.58
C ARG A 17 18.13 -4.86 18.90
N PRO A 18 17.34 -5.11 17.84
CA PRO A 18 17.40 -6.36 17.08
C PRO A 18 18.80 -6.69 16.58
N VAL A 19 19.46 -5.74 15.93
CA VAL A 19 20.83 -5.90 15.41
C VAL A 19 21.81 -6.20 16.52
N GLY A 20 21.78 -5.45 17.63
CA GLY A 20 22.67 -5.67 18.77
C GLY A 20 22.53 -7.06 19.38
N LEU A 21 21.29 -7.54 19.56
CA LEU A 21 21.01 -8.89 20.06
C LEU A 21 21.43 -9.98 19.07
N THR A 22 21.29 -9.75 17.77
CA THR A 22 21.76 -10.70 16.73
C THR A 22 23.29 -10.79 16.72
N VAL A 23 23.98 -9.65 16.79
CA VAL A 23 25.44 -9.63 16.89
C VAL A 23 25.91 -10.35 18.16
N LEU A 24 25.26 -10.09 19.30
CA LEU A 24 25.57 -10.78 20.56
C LEU A 24 25.34 -12.28 20.45
N ALA A 25 24.23 -12.73 19.88
CA ALA A 25 23.97 -14.16 19.67
C ALA A 25 25.03 -14.80 18.76
N ASN A 26 25.42 -14.12 17.68
CA ASN A 26 26.50 -14.58 16.79
C ASN A 26 27.86 -14.67 17.52
N LEU A 27 28.18 -13.71 18.39
CA LEU A 27 29.40 -13.77 19.23
C LEU A 27 29.38 -14.96 20.18
N ILE A 28 28.24 -15.19 20.83
CA ILE A 28 28.02 -16.35 21.71
C ILE A 28 28.24 -17.66 20.92
N ASN A 29 27.75 -17.77 19.70
CA ASN A 29 27.88 -18.97 18.85
C ASN A 29 29.32 -19.34 18.50
N ILE A 30 30.31 -18.50 18.77
CA ILE A 30 31.74 -18.81 18.55
C ILE A 30 32.33 -19.69 19.67
N VAL A 31 31.82 -19.56 20.90
CA VAL A 31 32.40 -20.25 22.08
C VAL A 31 32.40 -21.78 21.97
N PRO A 32 31.33 -22.47 21.49
CA PRO A 32 31.36 -23.90 21.27
C PRO A 32 32.51 -24.38 20.35
N PHE A 33 32.86 -23.57 19.34
CA PHE A 33 33.97 -23.87 18.46
C PHE A 33 35.30 -23.81 19.22
N CYS A 34 35.52 -22.81 20.07
CA CYS A 34 36.71 -22.70 20.90
C CYS A 34 36.82 -23.87 21.86
N LEU A 35 35.74 -24.30 22.49
CA LEU A 35 35.72 -25.46 23.38
C LEU A 35 35.99 -26.78 22.64
N SER A 36 35.44 -26.92 21.43
CA SER A 36 35.69 -28.10 20.58
C SER A 36 37.18 -28.20 20.17
N ILE A 37 37.81 -27.06 19.92
CA ILE A 37 39.24 -26.97 19.62
C ILE A 37 40.09 -27.50 20.79
N GLU A 38 39.79 -27.06 22.00
CA GLU A 38 40.53 -27.49 23.19
C GLU A 38 40.32 -28.98 23.45
N ALA A 39 39.10 -29.51 23.23
CA ALA A 39 38.86 -30.95 23.31
C ALA A 39 39.67 -31.74 22.29
N VAL A 40 39.72 -31.30 21.03
CA VAL A 40 40.55 -31.90 19.98
C VAL A 40 42.04 -31.86 20.39
N ARG A 41 42.52 -30.74 20.91
CA ARG A 41 43.89 -30.57 21.36
C ARG A 41 44.26 -31.55 22.47
N ILE A 42 43.39 -31.78 23.46
CA ILE A 42 43.61 -32.75 24.54
C ILE A 42 43.74 -34.17 23.98
N VAL A 43 42.83 -34.56 23.05
CA VAL A 43 42.88 -35.88 22.41
C VAL A 43 44.18 -36.06 21.63
N PHE A 44 44.58 -35.08 20.82
CA PHE A 44 45.82 -35.18 20.02
C PHE A 44 47.08 -35.21 20.83
N ASN A 45 47.15 -34.48 21.96
CA ASN A 45 48.33 -34.53 22.86
C ASN A 45 48.57 -35.92 23.45
N THR A 46 47.54 -36.79 23.45
CA THR A 46 47.67 -38.19 23.89
C THR A 46 48.34 -39.06 22.82
N PHE A 47 48.16 -38.75 21.54
CA PHE A 47 48.70 -39.49 20.40
C PHE A 47 50.03 -38.97 19.89
N ASP A 48 50.57 -37.87 20.43
CA ASP A 48 51.78 -37.19 19.98
C ASP A 48 53.09 -37.88 20.45
N GLY A 49 53.03 -39.16 20.72
CA GLY A 49 54.18 -39.97 21.13
C GLY A 49 54.75 -39.61 22.51
N SER A 50 54.15 -38.68 23.24
CA SER A 50 54.63 -38.22 24.56
C SER A 50 54.24 -39.14 25.71
N GLY A 51 53.50 -40.23 25.45
CA GLY A 51 53.08 -41.21 26.47
C GLY A 51 52.17 -40.66 27.56
N ARG A 52 51.60 -39.48 27.37
CA ARG A 52 50.69 -38.85 28.35
C ARG A 52 49.32 -39.55 28.32
N PRO A 53 48.78 -39.95 29.47
CA PRO A 53 47.42 -40.53 29.53
C PRO A 53 46.40 -39.49 29.11
N LEU A 54 45.29 -39.94 28.50
CA LEU A 54 44.18 -39.09 28.12
C LEU A 54 43.62 -38.39 29.38
N ASP A 55 43.58 -37.05 29.36
CA ASP A 55 43.01 -36.27 30.47
C ASP A 55 41.46 -36.29 30.39
N THR A 56 40.88 -37.41 30.85
CA THR A 56 39.43 -37.64 30.86
C THR A 56 38.72 -36.63 31.74
N VAL A 57 39.33 -36.16 32.83
CA VAL A 57 38.73 -35.19 33.76
C VAL A 57 38.51 -33.87 33.06
N ARG A 58 39.50 -33.40 32.31
CA ARG A 58 39.42 -32.14 31.55
C ARG A 58 38.41 -32.24 30.41
N LEU A 59 38.33 -33.41 29.75
CA LEU A 59 37.31 -33.64 28.72
C LEU A 59 35.88 -33.60 29.30
N TRP A 60 35.64 -34.23 30.45
CA TRP A 60 34.35 -34.17 31.14
C TRP A 60 34.00 -32.74 31.60
N TYR A 61 35.00 -31.96 32.03
CA TYR A 61 34.82 -30.55 32.36
C TYR A 61 34.42 -29.73 31.13
N ILE A 62 35.07 -29.90 29.99
CA ILE A 62 34.72 -29.23 28.73
C ILE A 62 33.32 -29.62 28.31
N PHE A 63 32.95 -30.91 28.38
CA PHE A 63 31.59 -31.39 28.08
C PHE A 63 30.53 -30.74 28.99
N GLY A 64 30.77 -30.67 30.29
CA GLY A 64 29.86 -30.02 31.24
C GLY A 64 29.69 -28.50 30.95
N VAL A 65 30.80 -27.80 30.65
CA VAL A 65 30.80 -26.40 30.25
C VAL A 65 30.00 -26.22 28.94
N MET A 66 30.21 -27.10 27.96
CA MET A 66 29.47 -27.06 26.69
C MET A 66 27.98 -27.28 26.90
N ALA A 67 27.58 -28.24 27.76
CA ALA A 67 26.17 -28.50 28.07
C ALA A 67 25.52 -27.27 28.73
N CYS A 68 26.18 -26.65 29.72
CA CYS A 68 25.70 -25.40 30.34
C CYS A 68 25.63 -24.27 29.34
N TYR A 69 26.62 -24.17 28.47
CA TYR A 69 26.71 -23.11 27.47
C TYR A 69 25.61 -23.21 26.39
N MET A 70 25.15 -24.42 26.04
CA MET A 70 24.00 -24.62 25.15
C MET A 70 22.74 -23.92 25.68
N ILE A 71 22.55 -23.86 27.00
CA ILE A 71 21.43 -23.13 27.60
C ILE A 71 21.59 -21.63 27.38
N VAL A 72 22.81 -21.08 27.58
CA VAL A 72 23.08 -19.66 27.34
C VAL A 72 22.87 -19.31 25.86
N MET A 73 23.35 -20.16 24.96
CA MET A 73 23.15 -20.02 23.51
C MET A 73 21.66 -20.02 23.15
N ALA A 74 20.89 -20.98 23.67
CA ALA A 74 19.43 -21.05 23.42
C ALA A 74 18.70 -19.81 23.92
N LEU A 75 19.09 -19.27 25.08
CA LEU A 75 18.52 -18.03 25.63
C LEU A 75 18.88 -16.81 24.78
N ALA A 76 20.12 -16.69 24.32
CA ALA A 76 20.58 -15.62 23.46
C ALA A 76 19.87 -15.66 22.09
N GLU A 77 19.79 -16.83 21.46
CA GLU A 77 19.06 -17.04 20.21
C GLU A 77 17.57 -16.71 20.35
N ARG A 78 16.93 -17.18 21.45
CA ARG A 78 15.54 -16.83 21.75
C ARG A 78 15.34 -15.33 21.91
N ALA A 79 16.25 -14.63 22.58
CA ALA A 79 16.19 -13.19 22.77
C ALA A 79 16.33 -12.45 21.45
N SER A 80 17.31 -12.84 20.62
CA SER A 80 17.53 -12.31 19.27
C SER A 80 16.32 -12.55 18.37
N TYR A 81 15.86 -13.79 18.27
CA TYR A 81 14.70 -14.19 17.47
C TYR A 81 13.46 -13.38 17.87
N ARG A 82 13.12 -13.37 19.17
CA ARG A 82 11.96 -12.61 19.68
C ARG A 82 12.06 -11.13 19.37
N SER A 83 13.24 -10.53 19.48
CA SER A 83 13.46 -9.12 19.18
C SER A 83 13.30 -8.81 17.68
N ASN A 84 13.84 -9.65 16.81
CA ASN A 84 13.76 -9.49 15.36
C ASN A 84 12.31 -9.59 14.87
N PHE A 85 11.59 -10.66 15.26
CA PHE A 85 10.21 -10.88 14.83
C PHE A 85 9.25 -9.85 15.42
N ARG A 86 9.28 -9.67 16.74
CA ARG A 86 8.40 -8.70 17.38
C ARG A 86 8.63 -7.28 16.86
N GLY A 87 9.89 -6.88 16.69
CA GLY A 87 10.25 -5.58 16.14
C GLY A 87 9.75 -5.39 14.71
N ALA A 88 9.87 -6.43 13.85
CA ALA A 88 9.40 -6.39 12.48
C ALA A 88 7.88 -6.27 12.39
N TYR A 89 7.13 -7.11 13.13
CA TYR A 89 5.67 -7.09 13.10
C TYR A 89 5.07 -5.81 13.71
N GLU A 90 5.61 -5.32 14.85
CA GLU A 90 5.16 -4.06 15.46
C GLU A 90 5.41 -2.87 14.51
N MET A 91 6.55 -2.85 13.83
CA MET A 91 6.88 -1.79 12.88
C MET A 91 5.96 -1.84 11.66
N SER A 92 5.70 -3.02 11.13
CA SER A 92 4.82 -3.20 9.99
C SER A 92 3.36 -2.85 10.33
N ALA A 93 2.83 -3.32 11.46
CA ALA A 93 1.49 -2.97 11.89
C ALA A 93 1.32 -1.46 12.07
N SER A 94 2.27 -0.79 12.75
CA SER A 94 2.24 0.66 12.89
C SER A 94 2.39 1.39 11.55
N GLY A 95 3.21 0.85 10.63
CA GLY A 95 3.41 1.41 9.30
C GLY A 95 2.15 1.31 8.43
N ARG A 96 1.45 0.17 8.45
CA ARG A 96 0.17 -0.01 7.74
C ARG A 96 -0.88 0.97 8.21
N LEU A 97 -1.01 1.17 9.54
CA LEU A 97 -1.94 2.15 10.10
C LEU A 97 -1.55 3.58 9.71
N SER A 98 -0.25 3.91 9.76
CA SER A 98 0.23 5.23 9.35
C SER A 98 -0.01 5.48 7.86
N LEU A 99 0.19 4.47 6.99
CA LEU A 99 -0.09 4.61 5.57
C LEU A 99 -1.60 4.76 5.31
N ALA A 100 -2.46 3.99 5.99
CA ALA A 100 -3.90 4.12 5.86
C ALA A 100 -4.38 5.52 6.29
N GLU A 101 -3.83 6.05 7.39
CA GLU A 101 -4.13 7.41 7.84
C GLU A 101 -3.60 8.47 6.88
N HIS A 102 -2.41 8.26 6.30
CA HIS A 102 -1.86 9.15 5.28
C HIS A 102 -2.74 9.16 4.01
N LEU A 103 -3.18 7.98 3.53
CA LEU A 103 -4.10 7.87 2.39
C LEU A 103 -5.39 8.65 2.63
N ARG A 104 -5.93 8.63 3.85
CA ARG A 104 -7.14 9.40 4.21
C ARG A 104 -6.95 10.91 4.06
N LYS A 105 -5.73 11.40 4.21
CA LYS A 105 -5.37 12.83 4.12
C LYS A 105 -4.94 13.28 2.73
N LEU A 106 -4.74 12.35 1.80
CA LEU A 106 -4.42 12.68 0.41
C LEU A 106 -5.66 13.20 -0.32
N SER A 107 -5.44 13.98 -1.38
CA SER A 107 -6.54 14.44 -2.23
C SER A 107 -7.24 13.24 -2.91
N LEU A 108 -8.56 13.30 -3.03
CA LEU A 108 -9.30 12.30 -3.80
C LEU A 108 -8.81 12.26 -5.26
N GLY A 109 -8.31 13.40 -5.76
CA GLY A 109 -7.69 13.50 -7.07
C GLY A 109 -6.50 12.59 -7.26
N PHE A 110 -5.61 12.54 -6.29
CA PHE A 110 -4.48 11.61 -6.30
C PHE A 110 -4.96 10.16 -6.23
N LEU A 111 -5.90 9.85 -5.32
CA LEU A 111 -6.40 8.49 -5.13
C LEU A 111 -7.15 7.96 -6.35
N SER A 112 -7.95 8.81 -7.04
CA SER A 112 -8.70 8.42 -8.23
C SER A 112 -7.84 8.13 -9.46
N GLN A 113 -6.57 8.57 -9.46
CA GLN A 113 -5.58 8.29 -10.51
C GLN A 113 -4.77 7.03 -10.23
N ARG A 114 -4.86 6.47 -9.03
CA ARG A 114 -4.18 5.24 -8.61
C ARG A 114 -5.09 4.04 -8.76
N ASP A 115 -4.49 2.93 -9.09
CA ASP A 115 -5.16 1.64 -9.08
C ASP A 115 -5.41 1.19 -7.62
N PRO A 116 -6.66 0.95 -7.19
CA PRO A 116 -6.95 0.43 -5.85
C PRO A 116 -6.23 -0.91 -5.55
N GLY A 117 -6.05 -1.75 -6.57
CA GLY A 117 -5.31 -3.01 -6.46
C GLY A 117 -3.83 -2.78 -6.13
N ASP A 118 -3.20 -1.73 -6.71
CA ASP A 118 -1.82 -1.34 -6.37
C ASP A 118 -1.71 -0.87 -4.92
N LEU A 119 -2.63 -0.04 -4.44
CA LEU A 119 -2.68 0.43 -3.05
C LEU A 119 -2.89 -0.74 -2.06
N SER A 120 -3.81 -1.64 -2.38
CA SER A 120 -4.06 -2.86 -1.59
C SER A 120 -2.81 -3.76 -1.56
N SER A 121 -2.15 -3.94 -2.71
CA SER A 121 -0.89 -4.69 -2.79
C SER A 121 0.22 -4.07 -1.94
N MET A 122 0.32 -2.74 -1.88
CA MET A 122 1.28 -2.07 -0.99
C MET A 122 0.99 -2.37 0.48
N LEU A 123 -0.26 -2.24 0.92
CA LEU A 123 -0.65 -2.48 2.31
C LEU A 123 -0.47 -3.94 2.75
N ILE A 124 -0.68 -4.90 1.87
CA ILE A 124 -0.62 -6.33 2.19
C ILE A 124 0.76 -6.90 1.85
N THR A 125 1.14 -6.82 0.57
CA THR A 125 2.31 -7.54 0.04
C THR A 125 3.62 -6.80 0.33
N ASP A 126 3.70 -5.48 0.03
CA ASP A 126 4.94 -4.74 0.20
C ASP A 126 5.33 -4.62 1.67
N PHE A 127 4.37 -4.43 2.59
CA PHE A 127 4.64 -4.49 4.03
C PHE A 127 5.07 -5.89 4.50
N SER A 128 4.46 -6.97 3.99
CA SER A 128 4.90 -8.34 4.31
C SER A 128 6.32 -8.61 3.81
N MET A 129 6.69 -8.06 2.66
CA MET A 129 8.07 -8.14 2.17
C MET A 129 9.04 -7.38 3.10
N ALA A 130 8.68 -6.18 3.57
CA ALA A 130 9.48 -5.44 4.53
C ALA A 130 9.61 -6.20 5.87
N GLU A 131 8.53 -6.81 6.37
CA GLU A 131 8.55 -7.68 7.57
C GLU A 131 9.56 -8.82 7.41
N THR A 132 9.49 -9.56 6.30
CA THR A 132 10.40 -10.67 6.00
C THR A 132 11.84 -10.18 5.88
N GLY A 133 12.04 -9.04 5.22
CA GLY A 133 13.35 -8.40 5.10
C GLY A 133 13.99 -8.09 6.46
N ILE A 134 13.21 -7.60 7.42
CA ILE A 134 13.70 -7.23 8.76
C ILE A 134 13.84 -8.45 9.66
N SER A 135 12.84 -9.35 9.67
CA SER A 135 12.80 -10.48 10.60
C SER A 135 13.80 -11.58 10.27
N HIS A 136 14.01 -11.88 8.97
CA HIS A 136 14.82 -12.99 8.51
C HIS A 136 16.13 -12.54 7.84
N HIS A 137 16.06 -11.66 6.84
CA HIS A 137 17.21 -11.39 5.98
C HIS A 137 18.22 -10.42 6.59
N LEU A 138 17.76 -9.45 7.39
CA LEU A 138 18.68 -8.52 8.07
C LEU A 138 19.57 -9.24 9.10
N PRO A 139 19.05 -10.16 9.96
CA PRO A 139 19.89 -10.98 10.84
C PRO A 139 20.90 -11.85 10.08
N GLN A 140 20.48 -12.45 8.96
CA GLN A 140 21.39 -13.24 8.12
C GLN A 140 22.53 -12.40 7.54
N LEU A 141 22.23 -11.17 7.05
CA LEU A 141 23.25 -10.23 6.58
C LEU A 141 24.24 -9.84 7.69
N MET A 142 23.73 -9.61 8.90
CA MET A 142 24.60 -9.32 10.04
C MET A 142 25.53 -10.51 10.35
N GLY A 143 24.99 -11.73 10.38
CA GLY A 143 25.79 -12.95 10.51
C GLY A 143 26.83 -13.11 9.41
N ALA A 144 26.44 -12.83 8.17
CA ALA A 144 27.31 -12.92 7.00
C ALA A 144 28.52 -11.96 7.04
N VAL A 145 28.38 -10.83 7.71
CA VAL A 145 29.49 -9.86 7.88
C VAL A 145 30.27 -10.14 9.16
N VAL A 146 29.58 -10.32 10.28
CA VAL A 146 30.21 -10.43 11.61
C VAL A 146 31.02 -11.72 11.74
N MET A 147 30.47 -12.87 11.33
CA MET A 147 31.10 -14.17 11.52
C MET A 147 32.43 -14.33 10.76
N PRO A 148 32.53 -14.03 9.45
CA PRO A 148 33.80 -14.11 8.74
C PRO A 148 34.85 -13.12 9.26
N VAL A 149 34.46 -11.91 9.64
CA VAL A 149 35.39 -10.89 10.18
C VAL A 149 35.98 -11.36 11.51
N LEU A 150 35.14 -11.85 12.42
CA LEU A 150 35.62 -12.37 13.71
C LEU A 150 36.47 -13.63 13.56
N ALA A 151 36.06 -14.54 12.67
CA ALA A 151 36.84 -15.73 12.36
C ALA A 151 38.23 -15.37 11.79
N PHE A 152 38.28 -14.45 10.84
CA PHE A 152 39.57 -13.98 10.30
C PHE A 152 40.43 -13.35 11.39
N ALA A 153 39.88 -12.45 12.21
CA ALA A 153 40.58 -11.79 13.29
C ALA A 153 41.12 -12.79 14.34
N SER A 154 40.37 -13.86 14.66
CA SER A 154 40.82 -14.89 15.60
C SER A 154 41.81 -15.87 14.99
N LEU A 155 41.60 -16.31 13.74
CA LEU A 155 42.43 -17.28 13.07
C LEU A 155 43.80 -16.73 12.68
N ILE A 156 43.93 -15.44 12.37
CA ILE A 156 45.22 -14.79 12.02
C ILE A 156 46.22 -14.84 13.16
N TRP A 157 45.77 -14.85 14.42
CA TRP A 157 46.62 -14.98 15.61
C TRP A 157 47.10 -16.43 15.83
N ILE A 158 46.43 -17.43 15.26
CA ILE A 158 46.78 -18.84 15.39
C ILE A 158 47.80 -19.20 14.30
N ASP A 159 47.47 -18.98 13.04
CA ASP A 159 48.40 -19.11 11.90
C ASP A 159 47.90 -18.17 10.77
N TRP A 160 48.68 -17.11 10.52
CA TRP A 160 48.31 -16.10 9.52
C TRP A 160 48.34 -16.65 8.09
N ARG A 161 49.17 -17.66 7.77
CA ARG A 161 49.31 -18.27 6.43
C ARG A 161 48.01 -19.00 6.07
N MET A 162 47.52 -19.79 7.00
CA MET A 162 46.27 -20.53 6.85
C MET A 162 45.07 -19.58 6.77
N ALA A 163 45.04 -18.56 7.63
CA ALA A 163 43.97 -17.57 7.63
C ALA A 163 43.90 -16.80 6.31
N VAL A 164 45.06 -16.34 5.80
CA VAL A 164 45.11 -15.65 4.50
C VAL A 164 44.70 -16.58 3.36
N ALA A 165 45.19 -17.82 3.32
CA ALA A 165 44.79 -18.79 2.29
C ALA A 165 43.28 -19.03 2.28
N MET A 166 42.64 -19.16 3.46
CA MET A 166 41.22 -19.38 3.63
C MET A 166 40.36 -18.21 3.11
N PHE A 167 40.79 -16.98 3.35
CA PHE A 167 40.01 -15.78 2.97
C PHE A 167 40.50 -15.14 1.66
N ALA A 168 41.52 -15.67 0.97
CA ALA A 168 42.12 -15.09 -0.23
C ALA A 168 41.12 -14.89 -1.38
N ALA A 169 40.19 -15.80 -1.55
CA ALA A 169 39.19 -15.72 -2.62
C ALA A 169 37.98 -14.80 -2.29
N LEU A 170 37.79 -14.41 -1.02
CA LEU A 170 36.66 -13.62 -0.57
C LEU A 170 36.58 -12.23 -1.23
N PRO A 171 37.67 -11.44 -1.36
CA PRO A 171 37.60 -10.14 -2.03
C PRO A 171 37.13 -10.25 -3.49
N LEU A 172 37.59 -11.29 -4.21
CA LEU A 172 37.19 -11.54 -5.60
C LEU A 172 35.70 -11.92 -5.68
N ALA A 173 35.19 -12.76 -4.76
CA ALA A 173 33.77 -13.12 -4.68
C ALA A 173 32.90 -11.88 -4.44
N LEU A 174 33.29 -10.99 -3.51
CA LEU A 174 32.59 -9.74 -3.23
C LEU A 174 32.64 -8.76 -4.42
N PHE A 175 33.77 -8.70 -5.14
CA PHE A 175 33.90 -7.88 -6.34
C PHE A 175 32.94 -8.36 -7.45
N ILE A 176 32.84 -9.66 -7.71
CA ILE A 176 31.90 -10.22 -8.69
C ILE A 176 30.46 -9.90 -8.30
N LEU A 177 30.12 -10.03 -7.02
CA LEU A 177 28.81 -9.66 -6.53
C LEU A 177 28.52 -8.15 -6.72
N TRP A 178 29.50 -7.30 -6.45
CA TRP A 178 29.38 -5.86 -6.66
C TRP A 178 29.11 -5.52 -8.13
N VAL A 179 29.83 -6.15 -9.07
CA VAL A 179 29.58 -6.00 -10.52
C VAL A 179 28.17 -6.45 -10.88
N SER A 180 27.69 -7.55 -10.32
CA SER A 180 26.33 -8.06 -10.59
C SER A 180 25.22 -7.11 -10.16
N THR A 181 25.46 -6.20 -9.20
CA THR A 181 24.43 -5.25 -8.70
C THR A 181 23.88 -4.35 -9.79
N SER A 182 24.72 -3.93 -10.76
CA SER A 182 24.29 -3.08 -11.88
C SER A 182 23.35 -3.82 -12.83
N VAL A 183 23.66 -5.08 -13.13
CA VAL A 183 22.82 -5.96 -13.95
C VAL A 183 21.50 -6.25 -13.23
N GLN A 184 21.57 -6.60 -11.95
CA GLN A 184 20.40 -6.87 -11.11
C GLN A 184 19.44 -5.69 -11.05
N LYS A 185 19.95 -4.45 -10.90
CA LYS A 185 19.12 -3.25 -10.81
C LYS A 185 18.20 -3.10 -12.02
N LYS A 186 18.70 -3.38 -13.22
CA LYS A 186 17.94 -3.30 -14.47
C LYS A 186 16.93 -4.44 -14.59
N LEU A 187 17.34 -5.66 -14.27
CA LEU A 187 16.49 -6.86 -14.43
C LEU A 187 15.35 -6.90 -13.40
N SER A 188 15.63 -6.58 -12.14
CA SER A 188 14.60 -6.53 -11.10
C SER A 188 13.49 -5.52 -11.40
N GLY A 189 13.83 -4.36 -11.96
CA GLY A 189 12.84 -3.38 -12.41
C GLY A 189 11.91 -3.94 -13.48
N SER A 190 12.48 -4.61 -14.50
CA SER A 190 11.70 -5.24 -15.58
C SER A 190 10.78 -6.36 -15.06
N GLN A 191 11.26 -7.19 -14.13
CA GLN A 191 10.46 -8.27 -13.54
C GLN A 191 9.29 -7.73 -12.70
N VAL A 192 9.54 -6.70 -11.86
CA VAL A 192 8.49 -6.05 -11.06
C VAL A 192 7.43 -5.46 -11.97
N GLN A 193 7.82 -4.78 -13.05
CA GLN A 193 6.87 -4.22 -14.01
C GLN A 193 6.05 -5.31 -14.72
N ALA A 194 6.67 -6.40 -15.14
CA ALA A 194 5.97 -7.54 -15.74
C ALA A 194 4.98 -8.19 -14.74
N LYS A 195 5.34 -8.26 -13.45
CA LYS A 195 4.45 -8.77 -12.39
C LYS A 195 3.23 -7.87 -12.19
N ILE A 196 3.43 -6.55 -12.16
CA ILE A 196 2.33 -5.58 -12.04
C ILE A 196 1.41 -5.69 -13.26
N ASN A 197 1.97 -5.72 -14.48
CA ASN A 197 1.18 -5.86 -15.71
C ASN A 197 0.36 -7.17 -15.72
N ALA A 198 0.95 -8.29 -15.33
CA ALA A 198 0.24 -9.57 -15.26
C ALA A 198 -0.89 -9.53 -14.20
N GLY A 199 -0.67 -8.88 -13.05
CA GLY A 199 -1.68 -8.68 -12.02
C GLY A 199 -2.85 -7.83 -12.52
N SER A 200 -2.59 -6.68 -13.13
CA SER A 200 -3.62 -5.80 -13.69
C SER A 200 -4.43 -6.48 -14.79
N ARG A 201 -3.78 -7.29 -15.66
CA ARG A 201 -4.50 -8.06 -16.70
C ARG A 201 -5.37 -9.18 -16.12
N PHE A 202 -4.93 -9.78 -15.03
CA PHE A 202 -5.73 -10.78 -14.32
C PHE A 202 -6.96 -10.15 -13.66
N GLU A 203 -6.80 -8.99 -13.05
CA GLU A 203 -7.91 -8.23 -12.46
C GLU A 203 -8.91 -7.77 -13.53
N GLU A 204 -8.44 -7.20 -14.66
CA GLU A 204 -9.28 -6.86 -15.81
C GLU A 204 -10.10 -8.08 -16.29
N TYR A 205 -9.45 -9.26 -16.38
CA TYR A 205 -10.11 -10.51 -16.76
C TYR A 205 -11.20 -10.92 -15.77
N LEU A 206 -10.94 -10.82 -14.45
CA LEU A 206 -11.92 -11.15 -13.42
C LEU A 206 -13.10 -10.19 -13.42
N GLN A 207 -12.88 -8.89 -13.53
CA GLN A 207 -13.94 -7.87 -13.61
C GLN A 207 -14.78 -8.05 -14.87
N GLY A 208 -14.14 -8.38 -16.00
CA GLY A 208 -14.79 -8.63 -17.28
C GLY A 208 -15.34 -10.04 -17.48
N ILE A 209 -15.24 -10.96 -16.52
CA ILE A 209 -15.56 -12.39 -16.71
C ILE A 209 -17.01 -12.64 -17.15
N ARG A 210 -17.94 -11.79 -16.70
CA ARG A 210 -19.35 -11.86 -17.13
C ARG A 210 -19.50 -11.58 -18.62
N VAL A 211 -18.78 -10.58 -19.14
CA VAL A 211 -18.75 -10.22 -20.57
C VAL A 211 -18.09 -11.33 -21.38
N VAL A 212 -16.92 -11.83 -20.90
CA VAL A 212 -16.21 -12.95 -21.54
C VAL A 212 -17.12 -14.17 -21.68
N LYS A 213 -17.88 -14.51 -20.62
CA LYS A 213 -18.84 -15.64 -20.64
C LYS A 213 -20.04 -15.35 -21.53
N ALA A 214 -20.63 -14.14 -21.45
CA ALA A 214 -21.83 -13.78 -22.22
C ALA A 214 -21.59 -13.81 -23.73
N TYR A 215 -20.39 -13.43 -24.17
CA TYR A 215 -20.04 -13.39 -25.59
C TYR A 215 -19.20 -14.61 -26.06
N ASN A 216 -19.04 -15.62 -25.19
CA ASN A 216 -18.29 -16.85 -25.49
C ASN A 216 -16.86 -16.56 -26.03
N LEU A 217 -16.19 -15.55 -25.47
CA LEU A 217 -14.89 -15.05 -25.92
C LEU A 217 -13.71 -15.89 -25.37
N LEU A 218 -13.90 -17.19 -25.16
CA LEU A 218 -12.94 -18.11 -24.53
C LEU A 218 -11.58 -18.26 -25.26
N GLY A 219 -11.37 -17.62 -26.40
CA GLY A 219 -10.10 -17.65 -27.14
C GLY A 219 -9.35 -16.31 -27.14
N ALA A 220 -9.92 -15.28 -27.78
CA ALA A 220 -9.20 -14.06 -28.15
C ALA A 220 -8.84 -13.13 -26.97
N HIS A 221 -9.66 -13.06 -25.91
CA HIS A 221 -9.34 -12.24 -24.73
C HIS A 221 -8.41 -12.94 -23.74
N PHE A 222 -8.36 -14.27 -23.77
CA PHE A 222 -7.42 -15.05 -22.98
C PHE A 222 -5.97 -14.85 -23.47
N ASP A 223 -5.77 -14.53 -24.75
CA ASP A 223 -4.43 -14.30 -25.30
C ASP A 223 -3.69 -13.15 -24.62
N ARG A 224 -4.36 -12.04 -24.32
CA ARG A 224 -3.73 -10.91 -23.60
C ARG A 224 -3.23 -11.31 -22.23
N LEU A 225 -4.02 -12.07 -21.48
CA LEU A 225 -3.64 -12.58 -20.16
C LEU A 225 -2.50 -13.60 -20.28
N ARG A 226 -2.62 -14.53 -21.24
CA ARG A 226 -1.56 -15.52 -21.54
C ARG A 226 -0.25 -14.85 -21.91
N ASP A 227 -0.29 -13.80 -22.73
CA ASP A 227 0.88 -13.05 -23.15
C ASP A 227 1.53 -12.29 -21.99
N ALA A 228 0.73 -11.69 -21.10
CA ALA A 228 1.21 -11.04 -19.88
C ALA A 228 1.89 -12.03 -18.93
N PHE A 229 1.31 -13.23 -18.71
CA PHE A 229 1.97 -14.28 -17.94
C PHE A 229 3.21 -14.86 -18.64
N ALA A 230 3.19 -14.96 -19.98
CA ALA A 230 4.37 -15.37 -20.73
C ALA A 230 5.50 -14.34 -20.65
N GLU A 231 5.18 -13.04 -20.62
CA GLU A 231 6.14 -11.97 -20.40
C GLU A 231 6.73 -12.04 -19.00
N LEU A 232 5.90 -12.20 -17.96
CA LEU A 232 6.34 -12.40 -16.58
C LEU A 232 7.28 -13.60 -16.47
N ARG A 233 6.89 -14.75 -17.05
CA ARG A 233 7.74 -15.95 -17.07
C ARG A 233 9.08 -15.66 -17.74
N ARG A 234 9.08 -14.99 -18.90
CA ARG A 234 10.33 -14.62 -19.60
C ARG A 234 11.20 -13.67 -18.79
N ALA A 235 10.59 -12.69 -18.08
CA ALA A 235 11.30 -11.77 -17.21
C ALA A 235 11.93 -12.50 -16.02
N CYS A 236 11.22 -13.42 -15.36
CA CYS A 236 11.75 -14.27 -14.28
C CYS A 236 12.90 -15.14 -14.76
N ILE A 237 12.73 -15.88 -15.86
CA ILE A 237 13.79 -16.73 -16.42
C ILE A 237 15.03 -15.90 -16.80
N ARG A 238 14.83 -14.74 -17.41
CA ARG A 238 15.94 -13.85 -17.79
C ARG A 238 16.70 -13.36 -16.57
N GLN A 239 16.00 -13.02 -15.49
CA GLN A 239 16.62 -12.60 -14.24
C GLN A 239 17.46 -13.74 -13.66
N GLU A 240 16.91 -14.93 -13.47
CA GLU A 240 17.62 -16.08 -12.93
C GLU A 240 18.81 -16.50 -13.81
N ALA A 241 18.62 -16.57 -15.12
CA ALA A 241 19.65 -16.97 -16.06
C ALA A 241 20.83 -15.98 -16.11
N GLN A 242 20.60 -14.68 -15.89
CA GLN A 242 21.66 -13.67 -15.92
C GLN A 242 22.31 -13.45 -14.56
N LEU A 243 21.55 -13.55 -13.45
CA LEU A 243 22.10 -13.33 -12.10
C LEU A 243 22.65 -14.61 -11.47
N GLY A 244 22.03 -15.76 -11.73
CA GLY A 244 22.43 -17.06 -11.19
C GLY A 244 23.92 -17.35 -11.35
N PRO A 245 24.52 -17.19 -12.53
CA PRO A 245 25.94 -17.42 -12.74
C PRO A 245 26.86 -16.57 -11.87
N PHE A 246 26.54 -15.29 -11.63
CA PHE A 246 27.33 -14.42 -10.75
C PHE A 246 27.26 -14.90 -9.29
N VAL A 247 26.06 -15.27 -8.83
CA VAL A 247 25.86 -15.78 -7.46
C VAL A 247 26.58 -17.12 -7.29
N LEU A 248 26.40 -18.07 -8.23
CA LEU A 248 27.05 -19.37 -8.19
C LEU A 248 28.58 -19.25 -8.24
N LEU A 249 29.10 -18.37 -9.10
CA LEU A 249 30.55 -18.11 -9.17
C LEU A 249 31.07 -17.50 -7.87
N SER A 250 30.34 -16.56 -7.26
CA SER A 250 30.72 -15.99 -5.97
C SER A 250 30.73 -17.06 -4.86
N ILE A 251 29.73 -17.94 -4.82
CA ILE A 251 29.70 -19.07 -3.87
C ILE A 251 30.84 -20.05 -4.13
N ALA A 252 31.13 -20.37 -5.39
CA ALA A 252 32.23 -21.25 -5.76
C ALA A 252 33.57 -20.66 -5.32
N LEU A 253 33.79 -19.35 -5.49
CA LEU A 253 34.99 -18.66 -5.04
C LEU A 253 35.14 -18.67 -3.51
N VAL A 254 34.05 -18.42 -2.77
CA VAL A 254 34.05 -18.50 -1.31
C VAL A 254 34.47 -19.91 -0.87
N ARG A 255 33.92 -20.96 -1.49
CA ARG A 255 34.28 -22.36 -1.21
C ARG A 255 35.72 -22.71 -1.68
N ALA A 256 36.22 -22.09 -2.75
CA ALA A 256 37.59 -22.25 -3.19
C ALA A 256 38.60 -21.80 -2.13
N GLY A 257 38.24 -20.83 -1.26
CA GLY A 257 39.05 -20.46 -0.11
C GLY A 257 39.33 -21.63 0.85
N LEU A 258 38.32 -22.50 1.08
CA LEU A 258 38.52 -23.73 1.85
C LEU A 258 39.50 -24.68 1.15
N THR A 259 39.39 -24.85 -0.16
CA THR A 259 40.34 -25.69 -0.95
C THR A 259 41.76 -25.14 -0.87
N LEU A 260 41.92 -23.82 -1.04
CA LEU A 260 43.24 -23.17 -0.92
C LEU A 260 43.83 -23.36 0.49
N MET A 261 43.01 -23.22 1.53
CA MET A 261 43.43 -23.47 2.91
C MET A 261 43.88 -24.92 3.12
N VAL A 262 43.15 -25.91 2.57
CA VAL A 262 43.53 -27.33 2.66
C VAL A 262 44.87 -27.58 1.96
N LEU A 263 45.06 -27.05 0.75
CA LEU A 263 46.32 -27.19 0.00
C LEU A 263 47.49 -26.54 0.75
N CYS A 264 47.32 -25.30 1.22
CA CYS A 264 48.35 -24.60 2.01
C CYS A 264 48.64 -25.35 3.31
N GLY A 265 47.63 -25.79 4.03
CA GLY A 265 47.77 -26.51 5.28
C GLY A 265 48.44 -27.87 5.13
N THR A 266 48.11 -28.61 4.07
CA THR A 266 48.78 -29.87 3.75
C THR A 266 50.28 -29.66 3.46
N TYR A 267 50.60 -28.62 2.69
CA TYR A 267 52.01 -28.26 2.42
C TYR A 267 52.75 -27.91 3.71
N LEU A 268 52.19 -27.05 4.56
CA LEU A 268 52.77 -26.65 5.84
C LEU A 268 52.89 -27.81 6.84
N LEU A 269 51.94 -28.75 6.83
CA LEU A 269 51.96 -29.94 7.66
C LEU A 269 53.11 -30.90 7.24
N LEU A 270 53.27 -31.11 5.94
CA LEU A 270 54.33 -31.94 5.39
C LEU A 270 55.74 -31.31 5.59
N SER A 271 55.82 -29.99 5.61
CA SER A 271 57.05 -29.25 5.91
C SER A 271 57.43 -29.25 7.40
N GLY A 272 56.53 -29.72 8.27
CA GLY A 272 56.73 -29.69 9.72
C GLY A 272 56.47 -28.32 10.37
N ASP A 273 56.01 -27.31 9.61
CA ASP A 273 55.77 -25.94 10.06
C ASP A 273 54.42 -25.74 10.72
N LEU A 274 53.49 -26.73 10.61
CA LEU A 274 52.14 -26.69 11.14
C LEU A 274 51.86 -27.97 11.92
N SER A 275 51.26 -27.83 13.10
CA SER A 275 50.80 -29.00 13.86
C SER A 275 49.44 -29.51 13.37
N LEU A 276 49.26 -30.84 13.42
CA LEU A 276 48.03 -31.50 12.99
C LEU A 276 46.79 -30.97 13.73
N PRO A 277 46.79 -30.68 15.05
CA PRO A 277 45.63 -30.07 15.73
C PRO A 277 45.24 -28.72 15.17
N ILE A 278 46.16 -27.87 14.80
CA ILE A 278 45.90 -26.56 14.18
C ILE A 278 45.27 -26.75 12.79
N PHE A 279 45.78 -27.70 12.00
CA PHE A 279 45.22 -28.00 10.69
C PHE A 279 43.73 -28.45 10.80
N ILE A 280 43.43 -29.35 11.74
CA ILE A 280 42.07 -29.82 11.98
C ILE A 280 41.16 -28.67 12.46
N LEU A 281 41.67 -27.78 13.32
CA LEU A 281 40.98 -26.59 13.73
C LEU A 281 40.51 -25.76 12.52
N PHE A 282 41.43 -25.45 11.61
CA PHE A 282 41.12 -24.69 10.42
C PHE A 282 40.11 -25.40 9.52
N LEU A 283 40.13 -26.74 9.41
CA LEU A 283 39.14 -27.54 8.70
C LEU A 283 37.74 -27.40 9.31
N VAL A 284 37.64 -27.55 10.64
CA VAL A 284 36.34 -27.46 11.35
C VAL A 284 35.77 -26.05 11.26
N VAL A 285 36.57 -25.03 11.54
CA VAL A 285 36.11 -23.63 11.43
C VAL A 285 35.80 -23.27 10.00
N GLY A 286 36.65 -23.64 9.04
CA GLY A 286 36.50 -23.35 7.63
C GLY A 286 35.24 -23.95 7.01
N SER A 287 34.83 -25.15 7.48
CA SER A 287 33.61 -25.80 7.00
C SER A 287 32.32 -25.03 7.36
N ARG A 288 32.36 -24.17 8.40
CA ARG A 288 31.16 -23.49 8.94
C ARG A 288 31.18 -21.97 8.79
N VAL A 289 32.37 -21.35 8.77
CA VAL A 289 32.52 -19.88 8.81
C VAL A 289 31.88 -19.18 7.62
N PHE A 290 31.79 -19.85 6.48
CA PHE A 290 31.21 -19.30 5.26
C PHE A 290 29.72 -19.58 5.07
N ASP A 291 29.07 -20.40 5.93
CA ASP A 291 27.65 -20.71 5.80
C ASP A 291 26.75 -19.46 5.85
N PRO A 292 26.92 -18.51 6.80
CA PRO A 292 26.14 -17.27 6.82
C PRO A 292 26.37 -16.41 5.57
N LEU A 293 27.61 -16.35 5.09
CA LEU A 293 27.96 -15.61 3.88
C LEU A 293 27.31 -16.23 2.64
N THR A 294 27.38 -17.55 2.50
CA THR A 294 26.74 -18.28 1.39
C THR A 294 25.23 -18.06 1.39
N SER A 295 24.58 -18.12 2.55
CA SER A 295 23.16 -17.82 2.69
C SER A 295 22.83 -16.37 2.30
N ALA A 296 23.64 -15.41 2.72
CA ALA A 296 23.44 -14.00 2.34
C ALA A 296 23.64 -13.77 0.82
N LEU A 297 24.60 -14.45 0.20
CA LEU A 297 24.82 -14.40 -1.26
C LEU A 297 23.63 -14.98 -2.02
N THR A 298 23.08 -16.12 -1.57
CA THR A 298 21.92 -16.75 -2.18
C THR A 298 20.68 -15.85 -2.10
N ASN A 299 20.48 -15.19 -0.94
CA ASN A 299 19.30 -14.34 -0.69
C ASN A 299 19.53 -12.88 -1.11
N PHE A 300 20.63 -12.57 -1.75
CA PHE A 300 20.96 -11.19 -2.14
C PHE A 300 19.93 -10.56 -3.09
N ALA A 301 19.36 -11.35 -4.00
CA ALA A 301 18.31 -10.90 -4.90
C ALA A 301 17.05 -10.49 -4.12
N GLU A 302 16.63 -11.28 -3.11
CA GLU A 302 15.45 -11.02 -2.29
C GLU A 302 15.59 -9.73 -1.47
N PHE A 303 16.78 -9.48 -0.92
CA PHE A 303 17.04 -8.23 -0.20
C PHE A 303 16.76 -6.98 -1.06
N ARG A 304 17.01 -7.10 -2.35
CA ARG A 304 16.71 -6.04 -3.31
C ARG A 304 15.20 -5.83 -3.48
N TYR A 305 14.41 -6.91 -3.53
CA TYR A 305 12.96 -6.82 -3.57
C TYR A 305 12.39 -6.11 -2.35
N PHE A 306 12.86 -6.44 -1.16
CA PHE A 306 12.44 -5.76 0.08
C PHE A 306 12.76 -4.27 0.05
N SER A 307 13.92 -3.90 -0.49
CA SER A 307 14.29 -2.49 -0.66
C SER A 307 13.38 -1.75 -1.66
N ILE A 308 12.96 -2.41 -2.75
CA ILE A 308 12.03 -1.81 -3.73
C ILE A 308 10.64 -1.65 -3.10
N ALA A 309 10.12 -2.68 -2.44
CA ALA A 309 8.83 -2.66 -1.76
C ALA A 309 8.75 -1.53 -0.73
N GLY A 310 9.74 -1.44 0.16
CA GLY A 310 9.82 -0.35 1.14
C GLY A 310 10.01 1.03 0.50
N GLY A 311 10.72 1.11 -0.63
CA GLY A 311 10.86 2.34 -1.42
C GLY A 311 9.53 2.84 -1.98
N ARG A 312 8.67 1.94 -2.47
CA ARG A 312 7.31 2.28 -2.94
C ARG A 312 6.45 2.84 -1.81
N ILE A 313 6.48 2.20 -0.63
CA ILE A 313 5.77 2.68 0.57
C ILE A 313 6.25 4.09 0.93
N LEU A 314 7.57 4.32 0.99
CA LEU A 314 8.12 5.64 1.32
C LEU A 314 7.73 6.71 0.30
N THR A 315 7.78 6.39 -0.99
CA THR A 315 7.35 7.32 -2.05
C THR A 315 5.89 7.73 -1.86
N LEU A 316 5.01 6.79 -1.48
CA LEU A 316 3.61 7.11 -1.22
C LEU A 316 3.43 7.91 0.08
N MET A 317 4.22 7.64 1.11
CA MET A 317 4.22 8.41 2.37
C MET A 317 4.79 9.83 2.22
N ASP A 318 5.61 10.07 1.19
CA ASP A 318 6.17 11.40 0.90
C ASP A 318 5.21 12.27 0.04
N GLU A 319 4.09 11.71 -0.44
CA GLU A 319 3.09 12.49 -1.19
C GLU A 319 2.47 13.58 -0.29
N PRO A 320 2.25 14.78 -0.82
CA PRO A 320 1.77 15.89 -0.02
C PRO A 320 0.31 15.68 0.44
N GLU A 321 0.09 15.79 1.75
CA GLU A 321 -1.25 15.80 2.34
C GLU A 321 -2.01 17.08 1.98
N MET A 322 -3.33 17.00 1.87
CA MET A 322 -4.18 18.19 1.81
C MET A 322 -4.09 18.94 3.13
N ARG A 323 -3.61 20.16 3.08
CA ARG A 323 -3.38 20.98 4.27
C ARG A 323 -4.37 22.13 4.32
N GLY A 324 -4.63 22.61 5.51
CA GLY A 324 -5.41 23.80 5.82
C GLY A 324 -5.50 23.92 7.33
N GLU A 325 -5.33 25.13 7.84
CA GLU A 325 -5.28 25.40 9.29
C GLU A 325 -6.55 26.10 9.80
N LEU A 326 -7.29 26.75 8.89
CA LEU A 326 -8.47 27.51 9.26
C LEU A 326 -9.68 26.59 9.49
N GLN A 327 -10.48 26.92 10.47
CA GLN A 327 -11.77 26.27 10.67
C GLN A 327 -12.76 26.69 9.57
N SER A 328 -13.57 25.75 9.12
CA SER A 328 -14.60 26.02 8.12
C SER A 328 -15.69 26.93 8.71
N PRO A 329 -16.19 27.92 7.95
CA PRO A 329 -17.44 28.57 8.30
C PRO A 329 -18.58 27.55 8.34
N VAL A 330 -19.55 27.73 9.23
CA VAL A 330 -20.73 26.84 9.32
C VAL A 330 -21.62 27.02 8.10
N THR A 331 -21.77 28.26 7.62
CA THR A 331 -22.56 28.63 6.44
C THR A 331 -21.83 29.70 5.65
N GLY A 332 -22.03 29.70 4.33
CA GLY A 332 -21.46 30.71 3.45
C GLY A 332 -21.82 30.42 1.99
N ASP A 333 -21.62 31.42 1.15
CA ASP A 333 -21.66 31.22 -0.30
C ASP A 333 -20.43 30.45 -0.73
N ILE A 334 -20.54 29.62 -1.77
CA ILE A 334 -19.38 29.02 -2.40
C ILE A 334 -19.10 29.82 -3.68
N CYS A 335 -17.95 30.51 -3.72
CA CYS A 335 -17.58 31.39 -4.83
C CYS A 335 -16.38 30.82 -5.58
N PHE A 336 -16.49 30.73 -6.89
CA PHE A 336 -15.39 30.42 -7.80
C PHE A 336 -14.94 31.74 -8.44
N GLU A 337 -13.65 32.04 -8.36
CA GLU A 337 -13.04 33.22 -8.95
C GLU A 337 -11.97 32.80 -9.96
N HIS A 338 -12.27 32.98 -11.25
CA HIS A 338 -11.36 32.71 -12.37
C HIS A 338 -10.75 31.29 -12.33
N VAL A 339 -11.59 30.28 -11.98
CA VAL A 339 -11.15 28.91 -11.77
C VAL A 339 -10.91 28.18 -13.08
N SER A 340 -9.67 27.72 -13.29
CA SER A 340 -9.34 26.73 -14.32
C SER A 340 -8.83 25.47 -13.68
N PHE A 341 -9.26 24.32 -14.22
CA PHE A 341 -8.94 23.01 -13.68
C PHE A 341 -8.68 21.97 -14.75
N ALA A 342 -7.64 21.16 -14.57
CA ALA A 342 -7.29 20.04 -15.43
C ALA A 342 -7.15 18.73 -14.64
N TYR A 343 -7.66 17.64 -15.23
CA TYR A 343 -7.29 16.29 -14.81
C TYR A 343 -6.03 15.88 -15.59
N ARG A 344 -4.87 15.82 -14.93
CA ARG A 344 -3.57 15.67 -15.57
C ARG A 344 -3.34 16.76 -16.63
N ASP A 345 -3.23 16.36 -17.91
CA ASP A 345 -2.94 17.28 -19.02
C ASP A 345 -4.20 17.78 -19.74
N LYS A 346 -5.39 17.28 -19.37
CA LYS A 346 -6.65 17.66 -20.00
C LYS A 346 -7.37 18.71 -19.15
N GLU A 347 -7.38 19.96 -19.62
CA GLU A 347 -8.15 21.04 -19.01
C GLU A 347 -9.65 20.78 -19.21
N VAL A 348 -10.45 20.97 -18.14
CA VAL A 348 -11.89 20.64 -18.07
C VAL A 348 -12.71 21.86 -17.67
N LEU A 349 -12.15 22.79 -16.91
CA LEU A 349 -12.77 24.07 -16.58
C LEU A 349 -11.87 25.20 -17.03
N HIS A 350 -12.48 26.19 -17.70
CA HIS A 350 -11.78 27.32 -18.32
C HIS A 350 -12.35 28.63 -17.78
N ASP A 351 -11.60 29.28 -16.86
CA ASP A 351 -11.92 30.61 -16.32
C ASP A 351 -13.35 30.73 -15.74
N VAL A 352 -13.76 29.77 -14.93
CA VAL A 352 -15.10 29.69 -14.36
C VAL A 352 -15.21 30.64 -13.16
N SER A 353 -16.17 31.58 -13.24
CA SER A 353 -16.53 32.49 -12.15
C SER A 353 -18.02 32.36 -11.86
N ILE A 354 -18.37 31.77 -10.70
CA ILE A 354 -19.74 31.52 -10.27
C ILE A 354 -19.90 31.71 -8.78
N THR A 355 -21.11 32.08 -8.36
CA THR A 355 -21.49 32.14 -6.95
C THR A 355 -22.65 31.20 -6.69
N LEU A 356 -22.46 30.28 -5.76
CA LEU A 356 -23.46 29.32 -5.28
C LEU A 356 -23.97 29.85 -3.93
N SER A 357 -25.14 30.47 -3.94
CA SER A 357 -25.65 31.22 -2.78
C SER A 357 -26.07 30.29 -1.65
N LYS A 358 -25.82 30.72 -0.42
CA LYS A 358 -26.26 30.01 0.80
C LYS A 358 -27.78 29.89 0.85
N ASN A 359 -28.26 28.83 1.49
CA ASN A 359 -29.70 28.55 1.68
C ASN A 359 -30.51 28.57 0.36
N SER A 360 -29.92 28.17 -0.74
CA SER A 360 -30.53 28.13 -2.05
C SER A 360 -30.27 26.81 -2.75
N LEU A 361 -31.13 26.44 -3.69
CA LEU A 361 -30.96 25.33 -4.60
C LEU A 361 -30.31 25.84 -5.90
N THR A 362 -29.09 25.48 -6.16
CA THR A 362 -28.41 25.73 -7.43
C THR A 362 -28.30 24.45 -8.24
N ALA A 363 -28.75 24.47 -9.47
CA ALA A 363 -28.67 23.36 -10.40
C ALA A 363 -27.57 23.57 -11.43
N LEU A 364 -26.71 22.56 -11.63
CA LEU A 364 -25.68 22.50 -12.68
C LEU A 364 -26.25 21.69 -13.86
N VAL A 365 -26.33 22.30 -15.03
CA VAL A 365 -26.90 21.73 -16.25
C VAL A 365 -25.88 21.84 -17.41
N GLY A 366 -26.02 20.98 -18.39
CA GLY A 366 -25.18 21.03 -19.60
C GLY A 366 -24.95 19.64 -20.20
N PRO A 367 -24.32 19.55 -21.38
CA PRO A 367 -24.00 18.30 -22.05
C PRO A 367 -23.09 17.40 -21.20
N SER A 368 -23.02 16.12 -21.55
CA SER A 368 -22.06 15.22 -20.92
C SER A 368 -20.63 15.72 -21.17
N GLY A 369 -19.78 15.71 -20.14
CA GLY A 369 -18.41 16.20 -20.23
C GLY A 369 -18.23 17.72 -20.08
N SER A 370 -19.30 18.52 -19.86
CA SER A 370 -19.23 19.99 -19.74
C SER A 370 -18.56 20.51 -18.45
N GLY A 371 -18.15 19.65 -17.51
CA GLY A 371 -17.46 20.06 -16.29
C GLY A 371 -18.32 20.10 -15.02
N LYS A 372 -19.62 19.72 -15.05
CA LYS A 372 -20.55 19.75 -13.89
C LYS A 372 -20.02 19.01 -12.67
N SER A 373 -19.66 17.74 -12.84
CA SER A 373 -19.12 16.91 -11.73
C SER A 373 -17.75 17.42 -11.25
N THR A 374 -17.01 18.13 -12.11
CA THR A 374 -15.74 18.78 -11.72
C THR A 374 -16.00 19.97 -10.80
N VAL A 375 -16.99 20.83 -11.11
CA VAL A 375 -17.41 21.92 -10.23
C VAL A 375 -17.83 21.36 -8.86
N MET A 376 -18.65 20.31 -8.84
CA MET A 376 -19.10 19.69 -7.59
C MET A 376 -17.91 19.11 -6.77
N LYS A 377 -16.95 18.47 -7.43
CA LYS A 377 -15.74 17.94 -6.77
C LYS A 377 -14.85 19.06 -6.21
N LEU A 378 -14.80 20.21 -6.87
CA LEU A 378 -14.11 21.39 -6.34
C LEU A 378 -14.87 22.02 -5.17
N CYS A 379 -16.22 22.04 -5.18
CA CYS A 379 -17.03 22.44 -4.02
C CYS A 379 -16.77 21.56 -2.80
N ALA A 380 -16.57 20.26 -3.01
CA ALA A 380 -16.19 19.32 -1.95
C ALA A 380 -14.70 19.36 -1.59
N ARG A 381 -13.92 20.20 -2.26
CA ARG A 381 -12.45 20.22 -2.14
C ARG A 381 -11.81 18.83 -2.30
N PHE A 382 -12.34 17.98 -3.19
CA PHE A 382 -11.64 16.75 -3.57
C PHE A 382 -10.42 17.01 -4.42
N TYR A 383 -10.36 18.21 -5.01
CA TYR A 383 -9.25 18.77 -5.76
C TYR A 383 -9.09 20.24 -5.42
N ASP A 384 -7.88 20.76 -5.49
CA ASP A 384 -7.62 22.18 -5.50
C ASP A 384 -7.41 22.64 -6.96
N PRO A 385 -7.92 23.82 -7.38
CA PRO A 385 -7.77 24.32 -8.74
C PRO A 385 -6.32 24.71 -9.04
N GLN A 386 -5.89 24.58 -10.30
CA GLN A 386 -4.55 25.00 -10.72
C GLN A 386 -4.46 26.53 -10.93
N LYS A 387 -5.58 27.18 -11.33
CA LYS A 387 -5.67 28.64 -11.47
C LYS A 387 -6.96 29.12 -10.83
N GLY A 388 -6.95 30.37 -10.37
CA GLY A 388 -8.08 30.95 -9.64
C GLY A 388 -8.19 30.43 -8.22
N ARG A 389 -9.32 30.68 -7.57
CA ARG A 389 -9.61 30.24 -6.19
C ARG A 389 -11.07 29.89 -6.01
N VAL A 390 -11.31 28.96 -5.06
CA VAL A 390 -12.65 28.67 -4.57
C VAL A 390 -12.71 29.14 -3.13
N PHE A 391 -13.77 29.85 -2.78
CA PHE A 391 -14.02 30.37 -1.43
C PHE A 391 -15.25 29.68 -0.83
N PHE A 392 -15.24 29.53 0.50
CA PHE A 392 -16.42 29.18 1.28
C PHE A 392 -16.63 30.29 2.32
N GLY A 393 -17.70 31.08 2.13
CA GLY A 393 -17.82 32.39 2.76
C GLY A 393 -16.67 33.29 2.34
N ASP A 394 -16.01 33.91 3.31
CA ASP A 394 -14.87 34.80 3.06
C ASP A 394 -13.52 34.08 3.06
N LEU A 395 -13.50 32.76 3.26
CA LEU A 395 -12.27 31.99 3.39
C LEU A 395 -11.94 31.21 2.13
N PRO A 396 -10.70 31.30 1.61
CA PRO A 396 -10.24 30.46 0.51
C PRO A 396 -10.18 28.99 0.96
N MET A 397 -10.79 28.08 0.18
CA MET A 397 -10.94 26.68 0.55
C MET A 397 -9.60 25.95 0.73
N ASP A 398 -8.55 26.34 0.00
CA ASP A 398 -7.22 25.75 0.12
C ASP A 398 -6.58 25.97 1.51
N LYS A 399 -7.06 26.95 2.27
CA LYS A 399 -6.60 27.24 3.63
C LYS A 399 -7.47 26.65 4.74
N ILE A 400 -8.67 26.14 4.41
CA ILE A 400 -9.57 25.53 5.39
C ILE A 400 -9.09 24.11 5.71
N ASN A 401 -9.14 23.69 6.96
CA ASN A 401 -8.88 22.31 7.34
C ASN A 401 -9.88 21.35 6.63
N PRO A 402 -9.42 20.33 5.88
CA PRO A 402 -10.29 19.46 5.11
C PRO A 402 -11.35 18.73 5.95
N GLU A 403 -11.00 18.31 7.17
CA GLU A 403 -11.95 17.63 8.07
C GLU A 403 -13.03 18.59 8.57
N SER A 404 -12.64 19.82 8.91
CA SER A 404 -13.56 20.87 9.29
C SER A 404 -14.51 21.23 8.14
N LEU A 405 -14.01 21.34 6.91
CA LEU A 405 -14.82 21.58 5.72
C LEU A 405 -15.83 20.43 5.50
N MET A 406 -15.34 19.19 5.54
CA MET A 406 -16.18 18.01 5.34
C MET A 406 -17.23 17.83 6.44
N SER A 407 -17.07 18.37 7.64
CA SER A 407 -18.11 18.34 8.68
C SER A 407 -19.37 19.13 8.27
N HIS A 408 -19.23 20.16 7.43
CA HIS A 408 -20.31 21.03 6.96
C HIS A 408 -20.84 20.69 5.56
N ILE A 409 -20.21 19.76 4.85
CA ILE A 409 -20.63 19.31 3.51
C ILE A 409 -21.08 17.85 3.57
N SER A 410 -22.22 17.54 2.98
CA SER A 410 -22.68 16.17 2.73
C SER A 410 -22.79 15.93 1.23
N MET A 411 -22.39 14.77 0.77
CA MET A 411 -22.46 14.41 -0.64
C MET A 411 -23.24 13.12 -0.84
N VAL A 412 -24.16 13.15 -1.77
CA VAL A 412 -24.87 11.98 -2.29
C VAL A 412 -24.31 11.69 -3.68
N PHE A 413 -23.58 10.59 -3.80
CA PHE A 413 -22.90 10.20 -5.04
C PHE A 413 -23.89 9.51 -6.00
N GLN A 414 -23.58 9.56 -7.28
CA GLN A 414 -24.29 8.83 -8.33
C GLN A 414 -24.16 7.31 -8.09
N ASP A 415 -22.93 6.83 -7.90
CA ASP A 415 -22.64 5.44 -7.56
C ASP A 415 -22.53 5.29 -6.05
N VAL A 416 -23.57 4.73 -5.43
CA VAL A 416 -23.62 4.54 -3.98
C VAL A 416 -22.83 3.31 -3.58
N TYR A 417 -21.81 3.51 -2.73
CA TYR A 417 -21.10 2.42 -2.08
C TYR A 417 -21.65 2.14 -0.68
N LEU A 418 -22.01 0.87 -0.43
CA LEU A 418 -22.42 0.38 0.88
C LEU A 418 -21.36 -0.60 1.38
N PHE A 419 -20.98 -0.44 2.65
CA PHE A 419 -20.00 -1.33 3.29
C PHE A 419 -20.67 -2.67 3.64
N GLN A 420 -19.87 -3.73 3.66
CA GLN A 420 -20.29 -5.04 4.15
C GLN A 420 -20.50 -4.99 5.67
N ASP A 421 -21.70 -4.54 6.05
CA ASP A 421 -22.11 -4.33 7.44
C ASP A 421 -23.66 -4.32 7.49
N THR A 422 -24.25 -4.14 8.65
CA THR A 422 -25.71 -4.00 8.80
C THR A 422 -26.22 -2.72 8.11
N VAL A 423 -27.52 -2.71 7.77
CA VAL A 423 -28.19 -1.49 7.29
C VAL A 423 -28.04 -0.35 8.31
N ARG A 424 -28.23 -0.65 9.60
CA ARG A 424 -28.05 0.26 10.72
C ARG A 424 -26.69 0.95 10.69
N ASN A 425 -25.62 0.18 10.61
CA ASN A 425 -24.25 0.70 10.59
C ASN A 425 -23.98 1.48 9.31
N ASN A 426 -24.50 1.04 8.18
CA ASN A 426 -24.39 1.79 6.93
C ASN A 426 -25.04 3.17 7.01
N ILE A 427 -26.17 3.35 7.70
CA ILE A 427 -26.76 4.68 7.94
C ILE A 427 -25.94 5.46 8.96
N ARG A 428 -25.45 4.82 10.03
CA ARG A 428 -24.63 5.42 11.09
C ARG A 428 -23.34 6.08 10.60
N PHE A 429 -22.83 5.70 9.42
CA PHE A 429 -21.71 6.42 8.79
C PHE A 429 -21.96 7.92 8.60
N GLY A 430 -23.21 8.37 8.52
CA GLY A 430 -23.54 9.79 8.46
C GLY A 430 -23.14 10.56 9.71
N LYS A 431 -23.21 9.95 10.91
CA LYS A 431 -22.88 10.59 12.20
C LYS A 431 -22.36 9.55 13.17
N ALA A 432 -21.08 9.62 13.49
CA ALA A 432 -20.47 8.76 14.49
C ALA A 432 -21.15 8.99 15.86
N GLY A 433 -21.56 7.89 16.53
CA GLY A 433 -22.23 7.96 17.83
C GLY A 433 -23.73 8.28 17.77
N ALA A 434 -24.35 8.28 16.57
CA ALA A 434 -25.81 8.43 16.45
C ALA A 434 -26.56 7.30 17.19
N THR A 435 -27.63 7.68 17.89
CA THR A 435 -28.53 6.74 18.55
C THR A 435 -29.38 5.98 17.53
N ASP A 436 -29.94 4.86 17.93
CA ASP A 436 -30.80 4.05 17.06
C ASP A 436 -32.06 4.84 16.66
N ASP A 437 -32.59 5.67 17.55
CA ASP A 437 -33.75 6.53 17.27
C ASP A 437 -33.40 7.58 16.20
N GLU A 438 -32.24 8.21 16.27
CA GLU A 438 -31.76 9.15 15.25
C GLU A 438 -31.60 8.46 13.87
N ILE A 439 -31.14 7.22 13.85
CA ILE A 439 -31.00 6.42 12.63
C ILE A 439 -32.40 6.10 12.03
N ILE A 440 -33.37 5.70 12.87
CA ILE A 440 -34.74 5.41 12.43
C ILE A 440 -35.41 6.67 11.87
N VAL A 441 -35.26 7.81 12.56
CA VAL A 441 -35.81 9.10 12.10
C VAL A 441 -35.18 9.51 10.76
N ALA A 442 -33.88 9.36 10.61
CA ALA A 442 -33.20 9.64 9.35
C ALA A 442 -33.67 8.71 8.22
N ALA A 443 -33.86 7.43 8.50
CA ALA A 443 -34.39 6.46 7.55
C ALA A 443 -35.87 6.77 7.15
N GLN A 444 -36.69 7.21 8.08
CA GLN A 444 -38.05 7.65 7.80
C GLN A 444 -38.06 8.87 6.88
N LYS A 445 -37.28 9.89 7.18
CA LYS A 445 -37.10 11.09 6.36
C LYS A 445 -36.58 10.79 4.95
N ALA A 446 -35.73 9.77 4.81
CA ALA A 446 -35.17 9.32 3.54
C ALA A 446 -36.07 8.27 2.83
N CYS A 447 -37.29 8.03 3.30
CA CYS A 447 -38.25 7.06 2.74
C CYS A 447 -37.66 5.64 2.60
N CYS A 448 -36.72 5.25 3.48
CA CYS A 448 -36.12 3.92 3.45
C CYS A 448 -36.58 2.99 4.59
N HIS A 449 -37.24 3.51 5.63
CA HIS A 449 -37.71 2.72 6.76
C HIS A 449 -38.65 1.58 6.33
N GLY A 450 -39.58 1.83 5.39
CA GLY A 450 -40.54 0.84 4.93
C GLY A 450 -39.91 -0.41 4.33
N PHE A 451 -38.99 -0.26 3.39
CA PHE A 451 -38.31 -1.41 2.79
C PHE A 451 -37.32 -2.07 3.78
N ILE A 452 -36.67 -1.30 4.66
CA ILE A 452 -35.79 -1.85 5.68
C ILE A 452 -36.53 -2.83 6.60
N MET A 453 -37.76 -2.47 7.01
CA MET A 453 -38.60 -3.34 7.86
C MET A 453 -39.09 -4.61 7.16
N GLN A 454 -39.04 -4.66 5.83
CA GLN A 454 -39.35 -5.84 5.03
C GLN A 454 -38.15 -6.79 4.86
N LEU A 455 -36.93 -6.34 5.20
CA LEU A 455 -35.76 -7.18 5.17
C LEU A 455 -35.81 -8.23 6.30
N PRO A 456 -35.17 -9.42 6.14
CA PRO A 456 -35.30 -10.53 7.10
C PRO A 456 -34.96 -10.19 8.56
N GLN A 457 -34.04 -9.25 8.79
CA GLN A 457 -33.63 -8.79 10.13
C GLN A 457 -33.77 -7.28 10.30
N GLY A 458 -34.57 -6.62 9.44
CA GLY A 458 -34.79 -5.18 9.49
C GLY A 458 -33.45 -4.40 9.40
N TYR A 459 -33.23 -3.48 10.34
CA TYR A 459 -32.00 -2.68 10.41
C TYR A 459 -30.73 -3.50 10.67
N ASP A 460 -30.85 -4.70 11.22
CA ASP A 460 -29.71 -5.58 11.52
C ASP A 460 -29.38 -6.54 10.37
N THR A 461 -30.11 -6.41 9.24
CA THR A 461 -29.83 -7.18 8.03
C THR A 461 -28.43 -6.82 7.52
N MET A 462 -27.60 -7.85 7.31
CA MET A 462 -26.25 -7.71 6.72
C MET A 462 -26.37 -7.41 5.23
N ILE A 463 -25.72 -6.35 4.79
CA ILE A 463 -25.59 -5.96 3.39
C ILE A 463 -24.29 -6.55 2.85
N GLY A 464 -24.37 -7.23 1.69
CA GLY A 464 -23.17 -7.71 1.01
C GLY A 464 -22.28 -6.58 0.48
N GLU A 465 -21.07 -6.93 0.08
CA GLU A 465 -20.09 -5.97 -0.46
C GLU A 465 -20.69 -5.13 -1.61
N GLY A 466 -20.49 -3.81 -1.54
CA GLY A 466 -21.08 -2.85 -2.48
C GLY A 466 -22.61 -2.83 -2.50
N GLY A 467 -23.28 -3.42 -1.50
CA GLY A 467 -24.74 -3.47 -1.43
C GLY A 467 -25.38 -4.42 -2.45
N CYS A 468 -24.70 -5.49 -2.85
CA CYS A 468 -25.14 -6.40 -3.92
C CYS A 468 -26.53 -7.03 -3.68
N THR A 469 -27.05 -7.00 -2.46
CA THR A 469 -28.38 -7.53 -2.08
C THR A 469 -29.52 -6.52 -2.20
N LEU A 470 -29.22 -5.25 -2.49
CA LEU A 470 -30.19 -4.15 -2.57
C LEU A 470 -30.31 -3.62 -4.01
N SER A 471 -31.52 -3.15 -4.36
CA SER A 471 -31.76 -2.43 -5.61
C SER A 471 -31.02 -1.08 -5.65
N GLY A 472 -30.86 -0.49 -6.84
CA GLY A 472 -30.25 0.83 -6.99
C GLY A 472 -30.96 1.92 -6.19
N GLY A 473 -32.29 1.91 -6.20
CA GLY A 473 -33.10 2.87 -5.46
C GLY A 473 -32.99 2.73 -3.93
N GLU A 474 -32.93 1.51 -3.43
CA GLU A 474 -32.71 1.24 -1.99
C GLU A 474 -31.36 1.74 -1.52
N LYS A 475 -30.27 1.46 -2.30
CA LYS A 475 -28.95 1.99 -2.02
C LYS A 475 -28.94 3.52 -1.97
N GLN A 476 -29.60 4.15 -2.95
CA GLN A 476 -29.65 5.60 -3.03
C GLN A 476 -30.39 6.21 -1.82
N ARG A 477 -31.52 5.62 -1.39
CA ARG A 477 -32.26 6.08 -0.20
C ARG A 477 -31.43 5.90 1.08
N ILE A 478 -30.64 4.85 1.21
CA ILE A 478 -29.66 4.69 2.33
C ILE A 478 -28.62 5.80 2.29
N SER A 479 -28.13 6.17 1.10
CA SER A 479 -27.17 7.28 0.95
C SER A 479 -27.80 8.63 1.36
N ILE A 480 -29.06 8.86 1.02
CA ILE A 480 -29.83 10.05 1.49
C ILE A 480 -30.02 9.99 3.01
N ALA A 481 -30.30 8.82 3.60
CA ALA A 481 -30.40 8.68 5.05
C ALA A 481 -29.11 9.05 5.76
N ARG A 482 -27.94 8.67 5.19
CA ARG A 482 -26.61 9.14 5.67
C ARG A 482 -26.51 10.67 5.65
N ALA A 483 -26.95 11.30 4.54
CA ALA A 483 -26.89 12.75 4.39
C ALA A 483 -27.84 13.47 5.36
N VAL A 484 -29.06 12.94 5.57
CA VAL A 484 -30.01 13.43 6.55
C VAL A 484 -29.47 13.33 7.97
N LEU A 485 -28.88 12.17 8.32
CA LEU A 485 -28.30 11.91 9.65
C LEU A 485 -27.12 12.82 9.96
N LYS A 486 -26.31 13.13 8.95
CA LYS A 486 -25.16 14.04 9.06
C LYS A 486 -25.56 15.48 9.36
N ASP A 487 -26.73 15.90 8.88
CA ASP A 487 -27.33 17.23 9.06
C ASP A 487 -26.42 18.40 8.64
N ALA A 488 -25.68 18.20 7.53
CA ALA A 488 -24.76 19.20 6.99
C ALA A 488 -25.51 20.39 6.37
N GLN A 489 -24.92 21.59 6.42
CA GLN A 489 -25.50 22.82 5.88
C GLN A 489 -25.36 22.91 4.35
N VAL A 490 -24.36 22.26 3.76
CA VAL A 490 -24.15 22.18 2.31
C VAL A 490 -24.39 20.74 1.84
N ILE A 491 -25.28 20.59 0.87
CA ILE A 491 -25.61 19.29 0.27
C ILE A 491 -25.20 19.29 -1.20
N LEU A 492 -24.39 18.33 -1.57
CA LEU A 492 -23.98 18.08 -2.95
C LEU A 492 -24.69 16.82 -3.47
N LEU A 493 -25.52 16.97 -4.51
CA LEU A 493 -26.29 15.87 -5.09
C LEU A 493 -25.81 15.58 -6.52
N ASP A 494 -25.16 14.45 -6.71
CA ASP A 494 -24.71 14.00 -8.03
C ASP A 494 -25.69 12.96 -8.58
N GLU A 495 -26.53 13.37 -9.52
CA GLU A 495 -27.47 12.50 -10.27
C GLU A 495 -28.33 11.55 -9.41
N ALA A 496 -28.85 12.02 -8.29
CA ALA A 496 -29.55 11.18 -7.31
C ALA A 496 -30.81 10.42 -7.84
N THR A 497 -31.31 10.74 -9.03
CA THR A 497 -32.55 10.17 -9.58
C THR A 497 -32.39 9.40 -10.90
N ALA A 498 -31.16 9.15 -11.36
CA ALA A 498 -30.93 8.41 -12.59
C ALA A 498 -31.26 6.91 -12.41
N SER A 499 -31.99 6.33 -13.37
CA SER A 499 -32.25 4.88 -13.49
C SER A 499 -33.20 4.27 -12.43
N LEU A 500 -34.17 5.02 -11.90
CA LEU A 500 -35.19 4.51 -10.98
C LEU A 500 -36.50 4.20 -11.71
N ASP A 501 -37.19 3.17 -11.23
CA ASP A 501 -38.58 2.90 -11.58
C ASP A 501 -39.52 4.00 -11.02
N PRO A 502 -40.71 4.23 -11.60
CA PRO A 502 -41.57 5.37 -11.25
C PRO A 502 -41.98 5.45 -9.77
N GLU A 503 -42.20 4.30 -9.10
CA GLU A 503 -42.54 4.27 -7.66
C GLU A 503 -41.38 4.76 -6.79
N ASN A 504 -40.21 4.25 -7.05
CA ASN A 504 -38.99 4.65 -6.35
C ASN A 504 -38.59 6.10 -6.66
N GLU A 505 -38.92 6.63 -7.84
CA GLU A 505 -38.70 8.04 -8.20
C GLU A 505 -39.49 8.99 -7.32
N VAL A 506 -40.78 8.69 -7.05
CA VAL A 506 -41.63 9.53 -6.18
C VAL A 506 -41.13 9.54 -4.73
N GLU A 507 -40.75 8.37 -4.20
CA GLU A 507 -40.19 8.29 -2.84
C GLU A 507 -38.83 9.00 -2.75
N MET A 508 -38.01 8.86 -3.77
CA MET A 508 -36.73 9.53 -3.86
C MET A 508 -36.89 11.05 -3.88
N GLN A 509 -37.83 11.57 -4.68
CA GLN A 509 -38.10 13.02 -4.74
C GLN A 509 -38.55 13.56 -3.37
N LYS A 510 -39.43 12.86 -2.65
CA LYS A 510 -39.83 13.22 -1.28
C LYS A 510 -38.63 13.25 -0.31
N ALA A 511 -37.74 12.28 -0.42
CA ALA A 511 -36.52 12.23 0.39
C ALA A 511 -35.59 13.41 0.09
N ILE A 512 -35.41 13.74 -1.19
CA ILE A 512 -34.62 14.90 -1.64
C ILE A 512 -35.25 16.21 -1.18
N ASP A 513 -36.59 16.40 -1.35
CA ASP A 513 -37.32 17.59 -0.91
C ASP A 513 -37.18 17.82 0.60
N THR A 514 -37.14 16.73 1.39
CA THR A 514 -36.90 16.79 2.83
C THR A 514 -35.46 17.20 3.15
N LEU A 515 -34.50 16.70 2.37
CA LEU A 515 -33.08 16.99 2.54
C LEU A 515 -32.74 18.45 2.19
N ILE A 516 -33.39 19.03 1.21
CA ILE A 516 -33.11 20.38 0.67
C ILE A 516 -33.53 21.52 1.61
N LYS A 517 -34.58 21.33 2.41
CA LYS A 517 -35.20 22.41 3.20
C LYS A 517 -34.22 23.13 4.12
N GLY A 518 -34.05 24.45 3.90
CA GLY A 518 -33.22 25.32 4.76
C GLY A 518 -31.71 25.11 4.61
N ARG A 519 -31.24 24.49 3.53
CA ARG A 519 -29.83 24.21 3.29
C ARG A 519 -29.36 24.77 1.95
N THR A 520 -28.05 24.90 1.80
CA THR A 520 -27.40 25.20 0.53
C THR A 520 -27.29 23.90 -0.26
N VAL A 521 -27.90 23.83 -1.41
CA VAL A 521 -27.92 22.61 -2.22
C VAL A 521 -27.39 22.89 -3.60
N ILE A 522 -26.41 22.07 -4.01
CA ILE A 522 -25.85 22.07 -5.36
C ILE A 522 -26.18 20.71 -5.97
N THR A 523 -26.91 20.69 -7.06
CA THR A 523 -27.34 19.46 -7.73
C THR A 523 -26.89 19.42 -9.17
N ILE A 524 -26.44 18.25 -9.62
CA ILE A 524 -26.31 17.97 -11.06
C ILE A 524 -27.58 17.29 -11.50
N ALA A 525 -28.28 17.92 -12.45
CA ALA A 525 -29.54 17.42 -12.94
C ALA A 525 -29.43 16.90 -14.37
N HIS A 526 -29.84 15.65 -14.56
CA HIS A 526 -30.12 15.07 -15.87
C HIS A 526 -31.58 15.20 -16.29
N LYS A 527 -32.52 15.21 -15.33
CA LYS A 527 -33.92 15.47 -15.57
C LYS A 527 -34.21 16.93 -15.24
N LEU A 528 -34.41 17.78 -16.28
CA LEU A 528 -34.60 19.22 -16.08
C LEU A 528 -35.93 19.54 -15.35
N LYS A 529 -36.94 18.65 -15.40
CA LYS A 529 -38.18 18.78 -14.64
C LYS A 529 -37.99 18.85 -13.13
N THR A 530 -36.96 18.21 -12.58
CA THR A 530 -36.69 18.19 -11.13
C THR A 530 -36.11 19.49 -10.60
N ILE A 531 -35.63 20.36 -11.49
CA ILE A 531 -34.91 21.60 -11.13
C ILE A 531 -35.66 22.87 -11.57
N MET A 532 -36.91 22.77 -12.02
CA MET A 532 -37.72 23.94 -12.42
C MET A 532 -37.86 24.98 -11.30
N ASN A 533 -37.91 24.52 -10.05
CA ASN A 533 -37.98 25.35 -8.85
C ASN A 533 -36.63 25.74 -8.28
N ALA A 534 -35.51 25.50 -8.99
CA ALA A 534 -34.20 25.91 -8.54
C ALA A 534 -34.08 27.44 -8.48
N ASN A 535 -33.48 27.96 -7.41
CA ASN A 535 -33.26 29.40 -7.25
C ASN A 535 -32.30 29.92 -8.32
N ARG A 536 -31.34 29.07 -8.75
CA ARG A 536 -30.40 29.39 -9.82
C ARG A 536 -30.05 28.14 -10.62
N ILE A 537 -30.02 28.27 -11.92
CA ILE A 537 -29.53 27.24 -12.86
C ILE A 537 -28.27 27.80 -13.53
N ILE A 538 -27.21 27.03 -13.52
CA ILE A 538 -25.95 27.34 -14.17
C ILE A 538 -25.73 26.35 -15.30
N VAL A 539 -25.64 26.85 -16.51
CA VAL A 539 -25.46 26.05 -17.72
C VAL A 539 -23.98 26.05 -18.11
N LEU A 540 -23.41 24.87 -18.06
CA LEU A 540 -22.00 24.64 -18.43
C LEU A 540 -21.92 23.99 -19.80
N ASP A 541 -21.01 24.48 -20.64
CA ASP A 541 -20.67 23.87 -21.92
C ASP A 541 -19.18 24.08 -22.20
N ASP A 542 -18.50 23.01 -22.58
CA ASP A 542 -17.05 22.98 -22.83
C ASP A 542 -16.23 23.67 -21.72
N GLY A 543 -16.54 23.34 -20.46
CA GLY A 543 -15.82 23.85 -19.29
C GLY A 543 -16.06 25.33 -18.96
N GLN A 544 -17.00 26.01 -19.60
CA GLN A 544 -17.34 27.41 -19.40
C GLN A 544 -18.80 27.59 -18.96
N VAL A 545 -19.07 28.64 -18.22
CA VAL A 545 -20.44 29.07 -17.93
C VAL A 545 -21.00 29.81 -19.15
N LYS A 546 -22.04 29.26 -19.77
CA LYS A 546 -22.69 29.86 -20.94
C LYS A 546 -23.90 30.69 -20.54
N GLU A 547 -24.69 30.19 -19.60
CA GLU A 547 -25.94 30.83 -19.17
C GLU A 547 -26.11 30.63 -17.66
N GLN A 548 -26.79 31.58 -17.02
CA GLN A 548 -27.18 31.45 -15.63
C GLN A 548 -28.47 32.28 -15.38
N GLY A 549 -29.39 31.73 -14.59
CA GLY A 549 -30.67 32.36 -14.27
C GLY A 549 -31.65 31.36 -13.66
N THR A 550 -32.91 31.77 -13.54
CA THR A 550 -34.04 30.91 -13.19
C THR A 550 -34.53 30.13 -14.41
N HIS A 551 -35.39 29.13 -14.21
CA HIS A 551 -35.98 28.37 -15.30
C HIS A 551 -36.67 29.28 -16.31
N ASP A 552 -37.54 30.20 -15.83
CA ASP A 552 -38.32 31.11 -16.66
C ASP A 552 -37.45 32.10 -17.45
N GLU A 553 -36.40 32.61 -16.86
CA GLU A 553 -35.45 33.48 -17.52
C GLU A 553 -34.71 32.76 -18.66
N LEU A 554 -34.19 31.56 -18.40
CA LEU A 554 -33.41 30.78 -19.36
C LEU A 554 -34.27 30.25 -20.54
N ILE A 555 -35.53 29.93 -20.30
CA ILE A 555 -36.45 29.55 -21.38
C ILE A 555 -36.69 30.72 -22.33
N ARG A 556 -36.81 31.97 -21.79
CA ARG A 556 -37.01 33.19 -22.61
C ARG A 556 -35.82 33.56 -23.46
N VAL A 557 -34.61 33.25 -22.99
CA VAL A 557 -33.39 33.53 -23.74
C VAL A 557 -33.26 32.65 -24.99
N ASP A 558 -34.00 31.52 -25.06
CA ASP A 558 -33.95 30.50 -26.13
C ASP A 558 -32.53 30.01 -26.47
N GLY A 559 -31.69 29.89 -25.43
CA GLY A 559 -30.31 29.49 -25.52
C GLY A 559 -30.08 27.97 -25.41
N LEU A 560 -28.93 27.58 -24.86
CA LEU A 560 -28.59 26.18 -24.67
C LEU A 560 -29.56 25.47 -23.71
N TYR A 561 -29.96 26.13 -22.61
CA TYR A 561 -30.91 25.59 -21.66
C TYR A 561 -32.24 25.28 -22.31
N ALA A 562 -32.81 26.23 -23.04
CA ALA A 562 -34.10 26.06 -23.71
C ALA A 562 -34.05 24.93 -24.75
N ARG A 563 -32.93 24.79 -25.46
CA ARG A 563 -32.69 23.68 -26.39
C ARG A 563 -32.67 22.33 -25.68
N LEU A 564 -31.94 22.21 -24.57
CA LEU A 564 -31.90 20.99 -23.77
C LEU A 564 -33.26 20.63 -23.19
N TRP A 565 -34.03 21.64 -22.76
CA TRP A 565 -35.40 21.48 -22.28
C TRP A 565 -36.31 20.91 -23.38
N LYS A 566 -36.36 21.53 -24.58
CA LYS A 566 -37.13 21.06 -25.72
C LYS A 566 -36.82 19.62 -26.12
N ILE A 567 -35.53 19.24 -26.08
CA ILE A 567 -35.12 17.86 -26.36
C ILE A 567 -35.70 16.88 -25.32
N GLN A 568 -35.62 17.22 -24.04
CA GLN A 568 -36.17 16.35 -22.99
C GLN A 568 -37.69 16.25 -23.01
N GLU A 569 -38.35 17.34 -23.34
CA GLU A 569 -39.83 17.36 -23.47
C GLU A 569 -40.28 16.50 -24.66
N SER A 570 -39.60 16.58 -25.78
CA SER A 570 -39.91 15.76 -26.96
C SER A 570 -39.66 14.27 -26.73
N THR A 571 -38.64 13.92 -25.92
CA THR A 571 -38.32 12.51 -25.56
C THR A 571 -39.29 11.92 -24.55
N SER A 572 -39.90 12.75 -23.66
CA SER A 572 -40.89 12.29 -22.70
C SER A 572 -42.27 12.01 -23.33
N GLY A 573 -42.51 12.38 -24.59
CA GLY A 573 -43.69 12.06 -25.40
C GLY A 573 -43.61 10.75 -26.21
N TRP A 574 -42.50 10.05 -26.18
CA TRP A 574 -42.36 8.75 -26.82
C TRP A 574 -42.93 7.65 -25.88
N ASN A 575 -44.22 7.41 -26.00
CA ASN A 575 -44.83 6.17 -25.51
C ASN A 575 -44.48 5.05 -26.50
N LEU A 576 -43.67 4.09 -26.05
CA LEU A 576 -43.49 2.80 -26.72
C LEU A 576 -44.75 1.95 -26.52
#